data_fe0db1b3901a707fb990d9267c427375
#
_entry.id   fe0db1b3901a707fb990d9267c427375
#
_cell.length_a   1.000
_cell.length_b   1.000
_cell.length_c   1.000
_cell.angle_alpha   90.00
_cell.angle_beta   90.00
_cell.angle_gamma   90.00
#
_symmetry.space_group_name_H-M   'P 1'
#
loop_
_entity.id
_entity.type
_entity.pdbx_description
1 polymer ?
#
loop_
_entity_poly.entity_id
_entity_poly.type
_entity_poly.pdbx_seq_one_letter_code
_entity_poly.pdbx_strand_id
1 'polypeptide(L)'
;LGLPPWWAYLLMLSLVGGAAFLGSYLSEKGKGLATKEDVEKLTNKVEGIKRQHLEILEDLKAGHQLRMVAAERRLQAHQDAFALMREQFNAMHTKEAGVVAGRCLQWWERNCVYLGPKSAQAFYDALWAAARHESFLSSRAPDEAVSENWKKITSAPDVILAEVALPPLNMSSEEREKVTEHGRHDVRNS
;
A
#
# COMPACT_ATOMS: atom_id res chain seq x y z
N LEU A 1 27.30 -85.67 -37.73
CA LEU A 1 26.61 -84.49 -37.18
C LEU A 1 25.71 -83.90 -38.26
N GLY A 2 24.39 -84.28 -38.29
CA GLY A 2 23.42 -83.77 -39.26
C GLY A 2 23.13 -82.29 -38.99
N LEU A 3 23.12 -81.46 -40.02
CA LEU A 3 22.71 -80.08 -39.96
C LEU A 3 21.24 -80.00 -39.48
N PRO A 4 20.89 -79.06 -38.59
CA PRO A 4 19.51 -78.94 -38.16
C PRO A 4 18.61 -78.65 -39.37
N PRO A 5 17.37 -79.16 -39.38
CA PRO A 5 16.48 -79.03 -40.52
C PRO A 5 16.15 -77.52 -40.72
N TRP A 6 16.07 -77.06 -41.96
CA TRP A 6 15.91 -75.68 -42.39
C TRP A 6 14.75 -74.96 -41.70
N TRP A 7 13.71 -75.64 -41.30
CA TRP A 7 12.59 -75.08 -40.54
C TRP A 7 12.98 -74.56 -39.13
N ALA A 8 14.04 -75.18 -38.51
CA ALA A 8 14.54 -74.71 -37.22
C ALA A 8 15.21 -73.36 -37.32
N TYR A 9 15.83 -73.01 -38.45
CA TYR A 9 16.37 -71.69 -38.73
C TYR A 9 15.25 -70.64 -38.90
N LEU A 10 14.15 -71.04 -39.58
CA LEU A 10 12.97 -70.14 -39.71
C LEU A 10 12.27 -69.84 -38.38
N LEU A 11 12.19 -70.82 -37.51
CA LEU A 11 11.66 -70.68 -36.16
C LEU A 11 12.55 -69.77 -35.31
N MET A 12 13.88 -69.98 -35.39
CA MET A 12 14.80 -69.08 -34.70
C MET A 12 14.70 -67.59 -35.19
N LEU A 13 14.64 -67.44 -36.50
CA LEU A 13 14.52 -66.06 -37.11
C LEU A 13 13.24 -65.40 -36.73
N SER A 14 12.13 -66.15 -36.70
CA SER A 14 10.81 -65.54 -36.24
C SER A 14 10.78 -65.23 -34.76
N LEU A 15 11.44 -66.05 -33.93
CA LEU A 15 11.54 -65.75 -32.48
C LEU A 15 12.40 -64.50 -32.20
N VAL A 16 13.55 -64.39 -32.88
CA VAL A 16 14.43 -63.22 -32.71
C VAL A 16 13.80 -61.99 -33.29
N GLY A 17 13.17 -62.06 -34.47
CA GLY A 17 12.45 -60.91 -35.07
C GLY A 17 11.25 -60.48 -34.23
N GLY A 18 10.47 -61.41 -33.70
CA GLY A 18 9.34 -61.11 -32.81
C GLY A 18 9.77 -60.47 -31.48
N ALA A 19 10.84 -60.96 -30.88
CA ALA A 19 11.37 -60.39 -29.64
C ALA A 19 11.90 -58.96 -29.83
N ALA A 20 12.60 -58.67 -30.94
CA ALA A 20 13.09 -57.35 -31.28
C ALA A 20 11.96 -56.38 -31.56
N PHE A 21 10.92 -56.80 -32.28
CA PHE A 21 9.73 -55.98 -32.56
C PHE A 21 8.96 -55.66 -31.30
N LEU A 22 8.70 -56.66 -30.44
CA LEU A 22 8.03 -56.47 -29.15
C LEU A 22 8.83 -55.52 -28.22
N GLY A 23 10.15 -55.71 -28.17
CA GLY A 23 11.02 -54.83 -27.38
C GLY A 23 10.99 -53.37 -27.83
N SER A 24 11.02 -53.12 -29.14
CA SER A 24 10.93 -51.80 -29.73
C SER A 24 9.55 -51.16 -29.48
N TYR A 25 8.48 -51.91 -29.69
CA TYR A 25 7.10 -51.46 -29.48
C TYR A 25 6.83 -51.11 -27.99
N LEU A 26 7.27 -51.94 -27.06
CA LEU A 26 7.14 -51.67 -25.63
C LEU A 26 7.97 -50.50 -25.17
N SER A 27 9.17 -50.31 -25.74
CA SER A 27 10.04 -49.15 -25.46
C SER A 27 9.41 -47.83 -25.93
N GLU A 28 8.86 -47.79 -27.15
CA GLU A 28 8.17 -46.58 -27.64
C GLU A 28 6.89 -46.25 -26.86
N LYS A 29 6.10 -47.31 -26.55
CA LYS A 29 4.87 -47.11 -25.76
C LYS A 29 5.17 -46.67 -24.32
N GLY A 30 6.24 -47.22 -23.72
CA GLY A 30 6.72 -46.81 -22.39
C GLY A 30 7.20 -45.36 -22.37
N LYS A 31 7.94 -44.92 -23.38
CA LYS A 31 8.36 -43.52 -23.51
C LYS A 31 7.17 -42.56 -23.66
N GLY A 32 6.16 -42.93 -24.45
CA GLY A 32 4.96 -42.09 -24.63
C GLY A 32 4.11 -41.97 -23.36
N LEU A 33 4.03 -43.01 -22.53
CA LEU A 33 3.34 -42.99 -21.25
C LEU A 33 4.11 -42.17 -20.21
N ALA A 34 5.42 -42.32 -20.09
CA ALA A 34 6.26 -41.52 -19.21
C ALA A 34 6.19 -40.04 -19.56
N THR A 35 6.22 -39.69 -20.85
CA THR A 35 6.10 -38.30 -21.30
C THR A 35 4.73 -37.68 -20.98
N LYS A 36 3.65 -38.47 -21.10
CA LYS A 36 2.29 -37.98 -20.71
C LYS A 36 2.18 -37.73 -19.21
N GLU A 37 2.69 -38.63 -18.39
CA GLU A 37 2.67 -38.49 -16.93
C GLU A 37 3.51 -37.31 -16.47
N ASP A 38 4.65 -37.07 -17.09
CA ASP A 38 5.51 -35.93 -16.79
C ASP A 38 4.85 -34.59 -17.21
N VAL A 39 4.18 -34.55 -18.37
CA VAL A 39 3.42 -33.38 -18.82
C VAL A 39 2.25 -33.08 -17.87
N GLU A 40 1.52 -34.10 -17.43
CA GLU A 40 0.42 -33.92 -16.49
C GLU A 40 0.91 -33.40 -15.14
N LYS A 41 2.01 -33.96 -14.60
CA LYS A 41 2.65 -33.48 -13.38
C LYS A 41 3.12 -32.01 -13.49
N LEU A 42 3.72 -31.64 -14.61
CA LEU A 42 4.14 -30.29 -14.89
C LEU A 42 2.94 -29.33 -15.00
N THR A 43 1.89 -29.75 -15.69
CA THR A 43 0.65 -28.96 -15.82
C THR A 43 0.03 -28.70 -14.46
N ASN A 44 -0.11 -29.74 -13.63
CA ASN A 44 -0.66 -29.59 -12.28
C ASN A 44 0.19 -28.68 -11.38
N LYS A 45 1.52 -28.74 -11.50
CA LYS A 45 2.42 -27.81 -10.78
C LYS A 45 2.25 -26.37 -11.27
N VAL A 46 2.18 -26.15 -12.57
CA VAL A 46 1.97 -24.82 -13.17
C VAL A 46 0.63 -24.24 -12.76
N GLU A 47 -0.44 -25.05 -12.76
CA GLU A 47 -1.75 -24.62 -12.30
C GLU A 47 -1.76 -24.31 -10.79
N GLY A 48 -1.08 -25.10 -9.97
CA GLY A 48 -0.90 -24.82 -8.54
C GLY A 48 -0.19 -23.49 -8.30
N ILE A 49 0.90 -23.23 -9.01
CA ILE A 49 1.64 -21.98 -8.94
C ILE A 49 0.77 -20.81 -9.41
N LYS A 50 0.01 -20.95 -10.50
CA LYS A 50 -0.91 -19.92 -10.99
C LYS A 50 -1.98 -19.58 -9.96
N ARG A 51 -2.58 -20.57 -9.29
CA ARG A 51 -3.56 -20.32 -8.22
C ARG A 51 -2.97 -19.55 -7.07
N GLN A 52 -1.79 -19.95 -6.58
CA GLN A 52 -1.09 -19.22 -5.52
C GLN A 52 -0.77 -17.77 -5.93
N HIS A 53 -0.31 -17.55 -7.16
CA HIS A 53 -0.05 -16.20 -7.66
C HIS A 53 -1.32 -15.35 -7.76
N LEU A 54 -2.44 -15.93 -8.18
CA LEU A 54 -3.72 -15.24 -8.25
C LEU A 54 -4.21 -14.84 -6.85
N GLU A 55 -4.11 -15.72 -5.87
CA GLU A 55 -4.47 -15.45 -4.48
C GLU A 55 -3.63 -14.30 -3.90
N ILE A 56 -2.30 -14.34 -4.07
CA ILE A 56 -1.41 -13.25 -3.65
C ILE A 56 -1.76 -11.93 -4.35
N LEU A 57 -2.09 -11.97 -5.64
CA LEU A 57 -2.47 -10.77 -6.39
C LEU A 57 -3.81 -10.19 -5.91
N GLU A 58 -4.77 -11.02 -5.54
CA GLU A 58 -6.06 -10.59 -4.98
C GLU A 58 -5.86 -9.94 -3.61
N ASP A 59 -5.06 -10.54 -2.73
CA ASP A 59 -4.73 -9.97 -1.42
C ASP A 59 -3.99 -8.63 -1.56
N LEU A 60 -3.04 -8.54 -2.48
CA LEU A 60 -2.33 -7.29 -2.77
C LEU A 60 -3.27 -6.20 -3.30
N LYS A 61 -4.20 -6.56 -4.20
CA LYS A 61 -5.21 -5.62 -4.72
C LYS A 61 -6.14 -5.12 -3.62
N ALA A 62 -6.65 -6.03 -2.77
CA ALA A 62 -7.50 -5.67 -1.65
C ALA A 62 -6.77 -4.74 -0.67
N GLY A 63 -5.53 -5.07 -0.30
CA GLY A 63 -4.69 -4.23 0.54
C GLY A 63 -4.39 -2.86 -0.08
N HIS A 64 -4.16 -2.82 -1.39
CA HIS A 64 -3.95 -1.56 -2.11
C HIS A 64 -5.21 -0.69 -2.14
N GLN A 65 -6.37 -1.28 -2.39
CA GLN A 65 -7.65 -0.57 -2.37
C GLN A 65 -7.95 0.05 -1.01
N LEU A 66 -7.73 -0.69 0.08
CA LEU A 66 -7.90 -0.16 1.44
C LEU A 66 -6.96 1.03 1.70
N ARG A 67 -5.70 0.93 1.27
CA ARG A 67 -4.73 2.05 1.39
C ARG A 67 -5.14 3.27 0.59
N MET A 68 -5.68 3.08 -0.61
CA MET A 68 -6.16 4.18 -1.45
C MET A 68 -7.34 4.91 -0.80
N VAL A 69 -8.32 4.18 -0.27
CA VAL A 69 -9.47 4.76 0.45
C VAL A 69 -9.00 5.51 1.70
N ALA A 70 -8.06 4.95 2.46
CA ALA A 70 -7.49 5.63 3.63
C ALA A 70 -6.72 6.90 3.24
N ALA A 71 -5.95 6.86 2.15
CA ALA A 71 -5.22 8.02 1.65
C ALA A 71 -6.15 9.13 1.16
N GLU A 72 -7.23 8.79 0.47
CA GLU A 72 -8.26 9.73 0.04
C GLU A 72 -8.93 10.42 1.24
N ARG A 73 -9.31 9.66 2.26
CA ARG A 73 -9.88 10.19 3.50
C ARG A 73 -8.90 11.14 4.22
N ARG A 74 -7.63 10.78 4.27
CA ARG A 74 -6.60 11.64 4.86
C ARG A 74 -6.43 12.92 4.08
N LEU A 75 -6.35 12.85 2.76
CA LEU A 75 -6.22 14.03 1.90
C LEU A 75 -7.42 14.97 2.08
N GLN A 76 -8.63 14.44 2.05
CA GLN A 76 -9.84 15.22 2.28
C GLN A 76 -9.85 15.89 3.65
N ALA A 77 -9.48 15.16 4.71
CA ALA A 77 -9.41 15.72 6.06
C ALA A 77 -8.40 16.88 6.14
N HIS A 78 -7.24 16.77 5.50
CA HIS A 78 -6.28 17.86 5.48
C HIS A 78 -6.77 19.09 4.70
N GLN A 79 -7.46 18.88 3.57
CA GLN A 79 -8.08 19.96 2.80
C GLN A 79 -9.15 20.69 3.60
N ASP A 80 -10.01 19.94 4.27
CA ASP A 80 -11.06 20.50 5.13
C ASP A 80 -10.45 21.25 6.33
N ALA A 81 -9.44 20.68 6.98
CA ALA A 81 -8.71 21.32 8.07
C ALA A 81 -8.07 22.64 7.64
N PHE A 82 -7.40 22.65 6.50
CA PHE A 82 -6.81 23.85 5.92
C PHE A 82 -7.88 24.93 5.67
N ALA A 83 -8.99 24.57 5.04
CA ALA A 83 -10.09 25.48 4.73
C ALA A 83 -10.70 26.07 6.02
N LEU A 84 -10.94 25.22 7.02
CA LEU A 84 -11.48 25.65 8.32
C LEU A 84 -10.53 26.59 9.08
N MET A 85 -9.22 26.32 9.06
CA MET A 85 -8.25 27.22 9.69
C MET A 85 -8.18 28.57 9.00
N ARG A 86 -8.28 28.60 7.66
CA ARG A 86 -8.38 29.86 6.90
C ARG A 86 -9.67 30.62 7.23
N GLU A 87 -10.78 29.93 7.33
CA GLU A 87 -12.07 30.52 7.71
C GLU A 87 -12.02 31.05 9.14
N GLN A 88 -11.48 30.30 10.10
CA GLN A 88 -11.30 30.72 11.49
C GLN A 88 -10.44 31.98 11.57
N PHE A 89 -9.33 32.03 10.84
CA PHE A 89 -8.48 33.23 10.77
C PHE A 89 -9.24 34.45 10.26
N ASN A 90 -10.00 34.31 9.18
CA ASN A 90 -10.77 35.39 8.59
C ASN A 90 -11.92 35.88 9.49
N ALA A 91 -12.47 35.02 10.32
CA ALA A 91 -13.59 35.34 11.22
C ALA A 91 -13.17 35.95 12.56
N MET A 92 -11.88 35.90 12.94
CA MET A 92 -11.39 36.17 14.29
C MET A 92 -11.85 37.54 14.90
N HIS A 93 -11.98 38.55 14.08
CA HIS A 93 -12.41 39.88 14.53
C HIS A 93 -13.84 40.22 14.10
N THR A 94 -14.64 39.21 13.79
CA THR A 94 -16.03 39.38 13.37
C THR A 94 -17.00 38.77 14.39
N LYS A 95 -18.29 39.10 14.27
CA LYS A 95 -19.35 38.50 15.10
C LYS A 95 -19.51 36.99 14.85
N GLU A 96 -18.94 36.46 13.78
CA GLU A 96 -19.04 35.06 13.37
C GLU A 96 -17.96 34.19 14.00
N ALA A 97 -16.96 34.77 14.68
CA ALA A 97 -15.82 34.04 15.26
C ALA A 97 -16.25 32.82 16.10
N GLY A 98 -17.25 33.01 16.98
CA GLY A 98 -17.76 31.91 17.81
C GLY A 98 -18.47 30.79 17.02
N VAL A 99 -19.17 31.15 15.95
CA VAL A 99 -19.87 30.17 15.08
C VAL A 99 -18.85 29.35 14.31
N VAL A 100 -17.82 30.00 13.77
CA VAL A 100 -16.74 29.31 13.04
C VAL A 100 -15.95 28.41 13.99
N ALA A 101 -15.60 28.91 15.19
CA ALA A 101 -14.92 28.09 16.20
C ALA A 101 -15.74 26.83 16.58
N GLY A 102 -17.05 26.95 16.72
CA GLY A 102 -17.94 25.82 16.97
C GLY A 102 -17.92 24.77 15.82
N ARG A 103 -17.89 25.25 14.56
CA ARG A 103 -17.76 24.35 13.40
C ARG A 103 -16.39 23.65 13.36
N CYS A 104 -15.32 24.37 13.65
CA CYS A 104 -13.98 23.79 13.74
C CYS A 104 -13.91 22.69 14.81
N LEU A 105 -14.50 22.92 15.99
CA LEU A 105 -14.53 21.93 17.07
C LEU A 105 -15.35 20.70 16.67
N GLN A 106 -16.54 20.88 16.12
CA GLN A 106 -17.40 19.79 15.66
C GLN A 106 -16.74 18.98 14.56
N TRP A 107 -16.03 19.62 13.66
CA TRP A 107 -15.26 18.95 12.62
C TRP A 107 -14.09 18.17 13.21
N TRP A 108 -13.35 18.75 14.15
CA TRP A 108 -12.24 18.13 14.87
C TRP A 108 -12.65 16.81 15.53
N GLU A 109 -13.72 16.81 16.29
CA GLU A 109 -14.22 15.64 16.99
C GLU A 109 -14.50 14.44 16.07
N ARG A 110 -14.82 14.70 14.80
CA ARG A 110 -15.16 13.67 13.82
C ARG A 110 -13.99 13.23 12.92
N ASN A 111 -13.02 14.10 12.73
CA ASN A 111 -12.03 13.93 11.67
C ASN A 111 -10.57 13.95 12.15
N CYS A 112 -10.29 14.23 13.41
CA CYS A 112 -8.91 14.34 13.93
C CYS A 112 -8.06 13.06 13.68
N VAL A 113 -8.69 11.89 13.67
CA VAL A 113 -8.03 10.59 13.41
C VAL A 113 -7.47 10.45 11.99
N TYR A 114 -7.94 11.27 11.05
CA TYR A 114 -7.46 11.25 9.67
C TYR A 114 -6.34 12.26 9.42
N LEU A 115 -6.06 13.15 10.36
CA LEU A 115 -4.92 14.06 10.26
C LEU A 115 -3.62 13.35 10.65
N GLY A 116 -2.51 13.81 10.08
CA GLY A 116 -1.20 13.44 10.58
C GLY A 116 -0.92 14.10 11.94
N PRO A 117 0.03 13.58 12.72
CA PRO A 117 0.27 14.07 14.09
C PRO A 117 0.56 15.56 14.19
N LYS A 118 1.35 16.09 13.26
CA LYS A 118 1.72 17.52 13.22
C LYS A 118 0.52 18.39 12.86
N SER A 119 -0.26 18.00 11.86
CA SER A 119 -1.48 18.70 11.45
C SER A 119 -2.55 18.67 12.54
N ALA A 120 -2.71 17.53 13.19
CA ALA A 120 -3.65 17.38 14.30
C ALA A 120 -3.30 18.33 15.45
N GLN A 121 -2.04 18.35 15.87
CA GLN A 121 -1.59 19.25 16.93
C GLN A 121 -1.72 20.71 16.53
N ALA A 122 -1.30 21.08 15.31
CA ALA A 122 -1.39 22.45 14.83
C ALA A 122 -2.85 22.95 14.74
N PHE A 123 -3.77 22.12 14.26
CA PHE A 123 -5.19 22.44 14.20
C PHE A 123 -5.77 22.68 15.61
N TYR A 124 -5.49 21.75 16.53
CA TYR A 124 -5.97 21.84 17.91
C TYR A 124 -5.44 23.10 18.62
N ASP A 125 -4.13 23.35 18.51
CA ASP A 125 -3.49 24.51 19.12
C ASP A 125 -4.03 25.81 18.55
N ALA A 126 -4.23 25.91 17.24
CA ALA A 126 -4.77 27.08 16.57
C ALA A 126 -6.23 27.33 16.96
N LEU A 127 -7.05 26.29 17.05
CA LEU A 127 -8.46 26.41 17.49
C LEU A 127 -8.55 27.02 18.87
N TRP A 128 -7.78 26.52 19.84
CA TRP A 128 -7.78 27.05 21.20
C TRP A 128 -7.08 28.39 21.33
N ALA A 129 -6.08 28.66 20.51
CA ALA A 129 -5.44 29.99 20.45
C ALA A 129 -6.41 31.03 19.92
N ALA A 130 -7.17 30.72 18.88
CA ALA A 130 -8.19 31.61 18.33
C ALA A 130 -9.31 31.90 19.35
N ALA A 131 -9.80 30.88 20.06
CA ALA A 131 -10.83 31.02 21.07
C ALA A 131 -10.43 31.92 22.24
N ARG A 132 -9.13 32.04 22.57
CA ARG A 132 -8.60 32.84 23.68
C ARG A 132 -8.02 34.17 23.27
N HIS A 133 -7.87 34.42 21.96
CA HIS A 133 -7.16 35.60 21.45
C HIS A 133 -7.77 36.93 21.93
N GLU A 134 -9.08 37.06 21.87
CA GLU A 134 -9.79 38.24 22.32
C GLU A 134 -9.62 38.49 23.84
N SER A 135 -9.59 37.39 24.62
CA SER A 135 -9.32 37.49 26.06
C SER A 135 -7.90 37.97 26.35
N PHE A 136 -6.91 37.60 25.57
CA PHE A 136 -5.52 38.08 25.72
C PHE A 136 -5.40 39.57 25.39
N LEU A 137 -6.09 40.02 24.35
CA LEU A 137 -6.12 41.44 23.99
C LEU A 137 -6.82 42.28 25.07
N SER A 138 -7.98 41.85 25.55
CA SER A 138 -8.79 42.58 26.56
C SER A 138 -8.13 42.57 27.93
N SER A 139 -7.43 41.54 28.33
CA SER A 139 -6.72 41.42 29.61
C SER A 139 -5.37 42.16 29.62
N ARG A 140 -4.93 42.73 28.50
CA ARG A 140 -3.59 43.33 28.34
C ARG A 140 -2.49 42.33 28.68
N ALA A 141 -2.60 41.07 28.16
CA ALA A 141 -1.57 40.06 28.33
C ALA A 141 -0.21 40.58 27.81
N PRO A 142 0.92 40.03 28.29
CA PRO A 142 2.25 40.41 27.79
C PRO A 142 2.34 40.23 26.27
N ASP A 143 3.04 41.16 25.58
CA ASP A 143 3.15 41.15 24.12
C ASP A 143 3.72 39.82 23.58
N GLU A 144 4.65 39.17 24.30
CA GLU A 144 5.19 37.88 23.96
C GLU A 144 4.10 36.79 23.95
N ALA A 145 3.20 36.76 24.94
CA ALA A 145 2.10 35.82 25.01
C ALA A 145 1.09 36.00 23.89
N VAL A 146 0.78 37.27 23.55
CA VAL A 146 -0.11 37.62 22.43
C VAL A 146 0.55 37.18 21.11
N SER A 147 1.83 37.46 20.92
CA SER A 147 2.59 37.11 19.73
C SER A 147 2.68 35.60 19.56
N GLU A 148 2.98 34.82 20.61
CA GLU A 148 3.02 33.36 20.55
C GLU A 148 1.66 32.78 20.23
N ASN A 149 0.59 33.30 20.86
CA ASN A 149 -0.79 32.90 20.57
C ASN A 149 -1.15 33.16 19.10
N TRP A 150 -0.78 34.32 18.57
CA TRP A 150 -0.99 34.67 17.17
C TRP A 150 -0.24 33.77 16.21
N LYS A 151 1.01 33.45 16.54
CA LYS A 151 1.84 32.53 15.75
C LYS A 151 1.19 31.15 15.61
N LYS A 152 0.58 30.59 16.65
CA LYS A 152 -0.15 29.32 16.60
C LYS A 152 -1.31 29.38 15.60
N ILE A 153 -2.03 30.48 15.55
CA ILE A 153 -3.16 30.64 14.63
C ILE A 153 -2.68 30.76 13.18
N THR A 154 -1.66 31.58 12.94
CA THR A 154 -1.19 31.89 11.59
C THR A 154 -0.37 30.80 10.94
N SER A 155 0.36 30.00 11.72
CA SER A 155 1.20 28.92 11.20
C SER A 155 0.47 27.60 10.95
N ALA A 156 -0.70 27.40 11.54
CA ALA A 156 -1.41 26.13 11.44
C ALA A 156 -1.73 25.70 9.99
N PRO A 157 -2.22 26.59 9.10
CA PRO A 157 -2.47 26.23 7.71
C PRO A 157 -1.21 25.71 7.00
N ASP A 158 -0.05 26.34 7.25
CA ASP A 158 1.21 25.95 6.59
C ASP A 158 1.71 24.57 7.09
N VAL A 159 1.54 24.29 8.39
CA VAL A 159 1.87 22.98 8.97
C VAL A 159 0.98 21.89 8.38
N ILE A 160 -0.32 22.15 8.26
CA ILE A 160 -1.29 21.23 7.66
C ILE A 160 -0.93 20.96 6.20
N LEU A 161 -0.61 21.98 5.43
CA LEU A 161 -0.22 21.86 4.04
C LEU A 161 1.09 21.09 3.87
N ALA A 162 2.09 21.35 4.71
CA ALA A 162 3.39 20.68 4.65
C ALA A 162 3.30 19.15 4.90
N GLU A 163 2.38 18.71 5.75
CA GLU A 163 2.23 17.27 6.06
C GLU A 163 1.52 16.49 4.94
N VAL A 164 0.80 17.18 4.05
CA VAL A 164 0.12 16.60 2.89
C VAL A 164 1.02 16.55 1.65
N ALA A 165 2.14 17.27 1.66
CA ALA A 165 3.03 17.32 0.51
C ALA A 165 3.43 15.91 0.06
N LEU A 166 2.95 15.51 -1.13
CA LEU A 166 3.34 14.26 -1.75
C LEU A 166 4.80 14.37 -2.23
N PRO A 167 5.59 13.30 -2.09
CA PRO A 167 6.93 13.31 -2.67
C PRO A 167 6.83 13.55 -4.18
N PRO A 168 7.78 14.30 -4.78
CA PRO A 168 7.75 14.60 -6.20
C PRO A 168 7.73 13.31 -7.05
N LEU A 169 6.89 13.29 -8.09
CA LEU A 169 6.67 12.13 -8.95
C LEU A 169 7.94 11.65 -9.68
N ASN A 170 8.95 12.51 -9.79
CA ASN A 170 10.21 12.26 -10.50
C ASN A 170 11.38 11.88 -9.58
N MET A 171 11.13 11.45 -8.37
CA MET A 171 12.20 10.96 -7.51
C MET A 171 12.83 9.70 -8.10
N SER A 172 14.16 9.70 -8.22
CA SER A 172 14.93 8.51 -8.56
C SER A 172 14.74 7.41 -7.50
N SER A 173 14.99 6.16 -7.85
CA SER A 173 14.90 5.03 -6.90
C SER A 173 15.74 5.24 -5.64
N GLU A 174 16.91 5.87 -5.76
CA GLU A 174 17.83 6.19 -4.66
C GLU A 174 17.26 7.28 -3.71
N GLU A 175 16.57 8.27 -4.24
CA GLU A 175 15.93 9.31 -3.44
C GLU A 175 14.72 8.78 -2.68
N ARG A 176 13.97 7.84 -3.28
CA ARG A 176 12.85 7.14 -2.59
C ARG A 176 13.33 6.33 -1.40
N GLU A 177 14.48 5.67 -1.53
CA GLU A 177 15.08 4.87 -0.47
C GLU A 177 15.52 5.73 0.71
N LYS A 178 16.14 6.88 0.46
CA LYS A 178 16.53 7.87 1.48
C LYS A 178 15.34 8.46 2.24
N VAL A 179 14.23 8.74 1.56
CA VAL A 179 13.00 9.26 2.19
C VAL A 179 12.35 8.19 3.07
N THR A 180 12.37 6.93 2.64
CA THR A 180 11.83 5.80 3.43
C THR A 180 12.70 5.48 4.64
N GLU A 181 14.02 5.63 4.57
CA GLU A 181 14.93 5.47 5.72
C GLU A 181 14.75 6.59 6.75
N HIS A 182 14.60 7.84 6.31
CA HIS A 182 14.37 8.98 7.21
C HIS A 182 13.06 8.83 7.98
N GLY A 183 11.98 8.41 7.31
CA GLY A 183 10.68 8.15 7.95
C GLY A 183 10.70 6.99 8.95
N ARG A 184 11.60 6.01 8.79
CA ARG A 184 11.78 4.90 9.75
C ARG A 184 12.57 5.32 11.00
N HIS A 185 13.47 6.26 10.89
CA HIS A 185 14.24 6.77 12.03
C HIS A 185 13.37 7.64 12.96
N ASP A 186 12.46 8.46 12.42
CA ASP A 186 11.57 9.30 13.23
C ASP A 186 10.57 8.47 14.06
N VAL A 187 10.11 7.34 13.55
CA VAL A 187 9.16 6.45 14.26
C VAL A 187 9.85 5.64 15.37
N ARG A 188 11.17 5.47 15.35
CA ARG A 188 11.93 4.76 16.41
C ARG A 188 12.31 5.65 17.60
N ASN A 189 12.26 6.96 17.42
CA ASN A 189 12.68 7.94 18.45
C ASN A 189 11.47 8.70 19.07
N SER A 190 10.25 8.28 18.76
CA SER A 190 8.99 8.73 19.37
C SER A 190 8.46 7.68 20.33
#